data_ab4423897f728108585ec97e6c84dd0b
#
_entry.id   ab4423897f728108585ec97e6c84dd0b
#
_cell.length_a   1.000
_cell.length_b   1.000
_cell.length_c   1.000
_cell.angle_alpha   90.00
_cell.angle_beta   90.00
_cell.angle_gamma   90.00
#
_symmetry.space_group_name_H-M   'P 1'
#
loop_
_entity.id
_entity.type
_entity.pdbx_description
1 polymer ?
#
loop_
_entity_poly.entity_id
_entity_poly.type
_entity_poly.pdbx_seq_one_letter_code
_entity_poly.pdbx_strand_id
1 'polypeptide(L)'
;VTINGLSKAVAMTGWRFGYIATPDAALAKALTKLQGQVTSNINTMTQYAAITALEGDADETIEMMRVEFEKRKNIAVASFNDIKSLSTIDPDGAFYLFVNIQEVTNDSMKFCADLLEQKGVALVPGLAFGTEGYVRFSFATDLATIQEGIKRIKEFVENK
;
A
#
# COMPACT_ATOMS: atom_id res chain seq x y z
N VAL A 1 -2.88 -3.20 -23.15
CA VAL A 1 -2.25 -1.98 -22.58
C VAL A 1 -1.81 -2.28 -21.17
N THR A 2 -0.54 -2.08 -20.89
CA THR A 2 0.03 -2.19 -19.53
C THR A 2 0.30 -0.78 -19.00
N ILE A 3 -0.19 -0.49 -17.81
CA ILE A 3 0.09 0.76 -17.09
C ILE A 3 0.83 0.38 -15.80
N ASN A 4 2.01 0.94 -15.59
CA ASN A 4 2.82 0.64 -14.41
C ASN A 4 3.61 1.90 -13.98
N GLY A 5 4.27 1.82 -12.83
CA GLY A 5 5.07 2.91 -12.30
C GLY A 5 6.09 2.46 -11.28
N LEU A 6 7.10 3.27 -11.09
CA LEU A 6 8.24 2.99 -10.21
C LEU A 6 8.04 3.49 -8.77
N SER A 7 6.87 4.05 -8.45
CA SER A 7 6.61 4.66 -7.14
C SER A 7 6.79 3.72 -5.96
N LYS A 8 6.47 2.43 -6.12
CA LYS A 8 6.42 1.46 -5.01
C LYS A 8 7.54 0.43 -5.10
N ALA A 9 7.62 -0.32 -6.20
CA ALA A 9 8.58 -1.42 -6.34
C ALA A 9 10.04 -1.00 -6.12
N VAL A 10 10.42 0.19 -6.59
CA VAL A 10 11.78 0.74 -6.46
C VAL A 10 11.86 1.98 -5.57
N ALA A 11 10.84 2.20 -4.71
CA ALA A 11 10.78 3.32 -3.76
C ALA A 11 10.90 4.73 -4.38
N MET A 12 10.48 4.90 -5.63
CA MET A 12 10.60 6.16 -6.40
C MET A 12 9.34 7.03 -6.36
N THR A 13 8.60 7.05 -5.24
CA THR A 13 7.33 7.81 -5.13
C THR A 13 7.52 9.30 -5.42
N GLY A 14 8.56 9.93 -4.90
CA GLY A 14 8.87 11.35 -5.11
C GLY A 14 9.33 11.70 -6.53
N TRP A 15 9.80 10.74 -7.29
CA TRP A 15 10.31 10.93 -8.66
C TRP A 15 9.20 11.14 -9.70
N ARG A 16 7.93 10.80 -9.36
CA ARG A 16 6.75 11.01 -10.20
C ARG A 16 6.86 10.36 -11.58
N PHE A 17 7.18 9.06 -11.62
CA PHE A 17 7.35 8.29 -12.84
C PHE A 17 6.29 7.18 -12.97
N GLY A 18 5.69 7.09 -14.15
CA GLY A 18 4.89 5.97 -14.61
C GLY A 18 5.04 5.80 -16.11
N TYR A 19 4.67 4.65 -16.63
CA TYR A 19 4.74 4.35 -18.06
C TYR A 19 3.55 3.53 -18.54
N ILE A 20 3.31 3.64 -19.84
CA ILE A 20 2.31 2.87 -20.55
C ILE A 20 3.03 2.07 -21.65
N ALA A 21 2.78 0.77 -21.71
CA ALA A 21 3.24 -0.10 -22.77
C ALA A 21 2.05 -0.66 -23.56
N THR A 22 2.11 -0.57 -24.89
CA THR A 22 1.07 -1.08 -25.80
C THR A 22 1.70 -1.52 -27.11
N PRO A 23 1.23 -2.66 -27.70
CA PRO A 23 1.62 -3.06 -29.05
C PRO A 23 0.92 -2.22 -30.14
N ASP A 24 -0.12 -1.45 -29.80
CA ASP A 24 -0.85 -0.59 -30.72
C ASP A 24 -0.10 0.72 -30.96
N ALA A 25 0.57 0.83 -32.11
CA ALA A 25 1.35 2.01 -32.49
C ALA A 25 0.48 3.27 -32.64
N ALA A 26 -0.78 3.16 -33.04
CA ALA A 26 -1.68 4.29 -33.19
C ALA A 26 -2.04 4.85 -31.81
N LEU A 27 -2.34 3.97 -30.85
CA LEU A 27 -2.59 4.33 -29.46
C LEU A 27 -1.34 4.95 -28.82
N ALA A 28 -0.15 4.34 -29.00
CA ALA A 28 1.10 4.89 -28.47
C ALA A 28 1.34 6.32 -28.96
N LYS A 29 1.14 6.57 -30.26
CA LYS A 29 1.28 7.91 -30.86
C LYS A 29 0.27 8.90 -30.30
N ALA A 30 -1.00 8.50 -30.09
CA ALA A 30 -2.04 9.34 -29.53
C ALA A 30 -1.73 9.71 -28.07
N LEU A 31 -1.28 8.73 -27.25
CA LEU A 31 -0.87 8.96 -25.87
C LEU A 31 0.34 9.89 -25.77
N THR A 32 1.35 9.72 -26.61
CA THR A 32 2.51 10.61 -26.67
C THR A 32 2.12 12.04 -27.00
N LYS A 33 1.20 12.21 -27.98
CA LYS A 33 0.69 13.54 -28.35
C LYS A 33 -0.09 14.19 -27.19
N LEU A 34 -0.96 13.42 -26.53
CA LEU A 34 -1.75 13.92 -25.40
C LEU A 34 -0.83 14.31 -24.24
N GLN A 35 0.10 13.43 -23.85
CA GLN A 35 1.06 13.67 -22.78
C GLN A 35 1.92 14.90 -23.04
N GLY A 36 2.35 15.10 -24.28
CA GLY A 36 3.10 16.29 -24.70
C GLY A 36 2.34 17.59 -24.53
N GLN A 37 1.01 17.55 -24.57
CA GLN A 37 0.17 18.75 -24.33
C GLN A 37 -0.19 18.94 -22.85
N VAL A 38 -0.26 17.86 -22.06
CA VAL A 38 -0.68 17.92 -20.64
C VAL A 38 0.50 18.26 -19.73
N THR A 39 1.64 17.58 -19.88
CA THR A 39 2.81 17.72 -18.99
C THR A 39 4.14 17.87 -19.73
N SER A 40 4.14 17.91 -21.06
CA SER A 40 5.31 17.85 -21.95
C SER A 40 6.02 16.50 -21.84
N ASN A 41 6.82 16.31 -20.80
CA ASN A 41 7.50 15.05 -20.46
C ASN A 41 7.95 15.09 -18.99
N ILE A 42 8.34 13.94 -18.45
CA ILE A 42 8.99 13.87 -17.14
C ILE A 42 10.40 14.48 -17.22
N ASN A 43 10.90 14.95 -16.08
CA ASN A 43 12.22 15.57 -16.04
C ASN A 43 13.34 14.56 -16.42
N THR A 44 14.41 15.05 -17.01
CA THR A 44 15.50 14.25 -17.54
C THR A 44 16.20 13.41 -16.46
N MET A 45 16.39 13.93 -15.27
CA MET A 45 17.01 13.19 -14.16
C MET A 45 16.19 11.95 -13.79
N THR A 46 14.86 12.09 -13.72
CA THR A 46 13.97 10.94 -13.45
C THR A 46 14.04 9.90 -14.58
N GLN A 47 14.18 10.32 -15.86
CA GLN A 47 14.33 9.39 -16.98
C GLN A 47 15.59 8.53 -16.84
N TYR A 48 16.74 9.15 -16.51
CA TYR A 48 17.99 8.41 -16.28
C TYR A 48 17.88 7.47 -15.05
N ALA A 49 17.33 7.93 -13.95
CA ALA A 49 17.11 7.08 -12.78
C ALA A 49 16.16 5.90 -13.07
N ALA A 50 15.15 6.11 -13.92
CA ALA A 50 14.24 5.06 -14.35
C ALA A 50 14.93 4.00 -15.23
N ILE A 51 15.91 4.38 -16.07
CA ILE A 51 16.70 3.43 -16.85
C ILE A 51 17.42 2.48 -15.89
N THR A 52 18.20 2.98 -14.95
CA THR A 52 18.90 2.20 -13.92
C THR A 52 17.95 1.25 -13.19
N ALA A 53 16.76 1.75 -12.80
CA ALA A 53 15.77 0.94 -12.09
C ALA A 53 15.15 -0.18 -12.95
N LEU A 54 15.10 -0.01 -14.28
CA LEU A 54 14.47 -0.97 -15.21
C LEU A 54 15.50 -1.94 -15.86
N GLU A 55 16.78 -1.61 -15.84
CA GLU A 55 17.85 -2.45 -16.40
C GLU A 55 18.38 -3.51 -15.43
N GLY A 56 17.86 -3.54 -14.19
CA GLY A 56 18.21 -4.55 -13.20
C GLY A 56 19.26 -4.13 -12.17
N ASP A 57 19.86 -2.95 -12.29
CA ASP A 57 20.88 -2.46 -11.35
C ASP A 57 20.33 -2.26 -9.92
N ALA A 58 19.00 -2.19 -9.77
CA ALA A 58 18.32 -2.06 -8.48
C ALA A 58 17.79 -3.39 -7.90
N ASP A 59 17.94 -4.52 -8.60
CA ASP A 59 17.27 -5.79 -8.27
C ASP A 59 17.65 -6.31 -6.89
N GLU A 60 18.90 -6.21 -6.48
CA GLU A 60 19.35 -6.62 -5.14
C GLU A 60 18.65 -5.78 -4.04
N THR A 61 18.55 -4.48 -4.24
CA THR A 61 17.87 -3.58 -3.30
C THR A 61 16.36 -3.84 -3.26
N ILE A 62 15.74 -4.12 -4.42
CA ILE A 62 14.33 -4.49 -4.52
C ILE A 62 14.06 -5.77 -3.74
N GLU A 63 14.89 -6.79 -3.92
CA GLU A 63 14.74 -8.06 -3.21
C GLU A 63 14.93 -7.90 -1.69
N MET A 64 15.90 -7.12 -1.26
CA MET A 64 16.09 -6.78 0.16
C MET A 64 14.83 -6.12 0.75
N MET A 65 14.23 -5.16 0.06
CA MET A 65 12.98 -4.52 0.48
C MET A 65 11.82 -5.53 0.49
N ARG A 66 11.70 -6.37 -0.53
CA ARG A 66 10.65 -7.39 -0.62
C ARG A 66 10.69 -8.34 0.58
N VAL A 67 11.87 -8.85 0.91
CA VAL A 67 12.08 -9.77 2.06
C VAL A 67 11.68 -9.08 3.37
N GLU A 68 12.07 -7.83 3.57
CA GLU A 68 11.70 -7.08 4.78
C GLU A 68 10.17 -6.85 4.85
N PHE A 69 9.52 -6.51 3.74
CA PHE A 69 8.07 -6.37 3.69
C PHE A 69 7.34 -7.69 3.95
N GLU A 70 7.83 -8.80 3.41
CA GLU A 70 7.27 -10.13 3.68
C GLU A 70 7.34 -10.48 5.16
N LYS A 71 8.47 -10.21 5.82
CA LYS A 71 8.62 -10.39 7.27
C LYS A 71 7.59 -9.56 8.06
N ARG A 72 7.43 -8.28 7.73
CA ARG A 72 6.44 -7.40 8.37
C ARG A 72 5.02 -7.90 8.14
N LYS A 73 4.70 -8.30 6.90
CA LYS A 73 3.43 -8.90 6.53
C LYS A 73 3.11 -10.11 7.41
N ASN A 74 4.02 -11.07 7.47
CA ASN A 74 3.80 -12.32 8.20
C ASN A 74 3.54 -12.07 9.70
N ILE A 75 4.28 -11.14 10.31
CA ILE A 75 4.07 -10.75 11.71
C ILE A 75 2.71 -10.05 11.87
N ALA A 76 2.36 -9.13 10.99
CA ALA A 76 1.10 -8.41 11.08
C ALA A 76 -0.11 -9.33 10.89
N VAL A 77 -0.08 -10.23 9.90
CA VAL A 77 -1.14 -11.24 9.66
C VAL A 77 -1.34 -12.12 10.88
N ALA A 78 -0.26 -12.69 11.43
CA ALA A 78 -0.33 -13.52 12.63
C ALA A 78 -0.91 -12.74 13.82
N SER A 79 -0.44 -11.50 14.03
CA SER A 79 -0.88 -10.65 15.15
C SER A 79 -2.36 -10.26 15.07
N PHE A 80 -2.88 -9.95 13.88
CA PHE A 80 -4.31 -9.65 13.71
C PHE A 80 -5.17 -10.89 13.92
N ASN A 81 -4.77 -12.03 13.38
CA ASN A 81 -5.53 -13.28 13.51
C ASN A 81 -5.47 -13.88 14.94
N ASP A 82 -4.60 -13.39 15.81
CA ASP A 82 -4.59 -13.70 17.27
C ASP A 82 -5.61 -12.88 18.06
N ILE A 83 -6.22 -11.84 17.47
CA ILE A 83 -7.26 -11.04 18.10
C ILE A 83 -8.62 -11.65 17.76
N LYS A 84 -9.34 -12.17 18.77
CA LYS A 84 -10.53 -13.02 18.62
C LYS A 84 -11.62 -12.45 17.68
N SER A 85 -11.83 -11.14 17.69
CA SER A 85 -12.89 -10.46 16.90
C SER A 85 -12.39 -9.84 15.60
N LEU A 86 -11.15 -10.08 15.22
CA LEU A 86 -10.54 -9.59 13.99
C LEU A 86 -10.03 -10.75 13.15
N SER A 87 -10.00 -10.55 11.83
CA SER A 87 -9.36 -11.50 10.93
C SER A 87 -8.82 -10.81 9.69
N THR A 88 -7.79 -11.37 9.10
CA THR A 88 -7.27 -10.93 7.81
C THR A 88 -6.78 -12.12 7.01
N ILE A 89 -6.89 -12.04 5.68
CA ILE A 89 -6.25 -12.98 4.76
C ILE A 89 -4.77 -12.65 4.62
N ASP A 90 -3.97 -13.64 4.24
CA ASP A 90 -2.58 -13.41 3.85
C ASP A 90 -2.53 -12.88 2.42
N PRO A 91 -2.11 -11.62 2.18
CA PRO A 91 -2.10 -11.05 0.85
C PRO A 91 -0.87 -11.51 0.06
N ASP A 92 -1.04 -11.76 -1.24
CA ASP A 92 0.04 -12.11 -2.17
C ASP A 92 0.92 -10.91 -2.56
N GLY A 93 0.51 -9.69 -2.24
CA GLY A 93 1.24 -8.48 -2.62
C GLY A 93 0.78 -7.23 -1.90
N ALA A 94 1.32 -6.09 -2.32
CA ALA A 94 1.17 -4.78 -1.68
C ALA A 94 1.80 -4.73 -0.27
N PHE A 95 1.53 -3.66 0.47
CA PHE A 95 1.97 -3.48 1.86
C PHE A 95 0.79 -3.10 2.76
N TYR A 96 -0.38 -3.68 2.46
CA TYR A 96 -1.63 -3.46 3.19
C TYR A 96 -2.25 -4.79 3.61
N LEU A 97 -2.89 -4.79 4.78
CA LEU A 97 -3.87 -5.79 5.19
C LEU A 97 -5.27 -5.16 5.13
N PHE A 98 -6.23 -5.94 4.70
CA PHE A 98 -7.64 -5.59 4.76
C PHE A 98 -8.27 -6.41 5.87
N VAL A 99 -8.37 -5.79 7.06
CA VAL A 99 -8.75 -6.45 8.30
C VAL A 99 -10.26 -6.42 8.45
N ASN A 100 -10.85 -7.58 8.65
CA ASN A 100 -12.27 -7.74 8.97
C ASN A 100 -12.53 -7.33 10.43
N ILE A 101 -13.47 -6.42 10.65
CA ILE A 101 -13.91 -5.91 11.95
C ILE A 101 -15.40 -6.15 12.19
N GLN A 102 -16.09 -6.97 11.39
CA GLN A 102 -17.54 -7.16 11.42
C GLN A 102 -18.06 -7.69 12.76
N GLU A 103 -17.25 -8.48 13.48
CA GLU A 103 -17.60 -8.92 14.84
C GLU A 103 -17.55 -7.78 15.87
N VAL A 104 -16.89 -6.67 15.55
CA VAL A 104 -16.83 -5.47 16.40
C VAL A 104 -17.87 -4.44 15.96
N THR A 105 -17.92 -4.15 14.65
CA THR A 105 -18.83 -3.17 14.05
C THR A 105 -18.85 -3.25 12.53
N ASN A 106 -19.97 -2.84 11.92
CA ASN A 106 -20.06 -2.61 10.47
C ASN A 106 -19.87 -1.12 10.09
N ASP A 107 -19.63 -0.23 11.03
CA ASP A 107 -19.33 1.19 10.78
C ASP A 107 -17.83 1.42 10.82
N SER A 108 -17.19 1.24 9.66
CA SER A 108 -15.74 1.39 9.53
C SER A 108 -15.25 2.83 9.72
N MET A 109 -16.10 3.82 9.39
CA MET A 109 -15.76 5.24 9.57
C MET A 109 -15.67 5.59 11.05
N LYS A 110 -16.71 5.22 11.83
CA LYS A 110 -16.73 5.46 13.26
C LYS A 110 -15.62 4.70 13.97
N PHE A 111 -15.36 3.45 13.58
CA PHE A 111 -14.27 2.64 14.13
C PHE A 111 -12.91 3.35 13.98
N CYS A 112 -12.60 3.82 12.77
CA CYS A 112 -11.35 4.52 12.49
C CYS A 112 -11.23 5.85 13.24
N ALA A 113 -12.33 6.61 13.35
CA ALA A 113 -12.35 7.87 14.09
C ALA A 113 -12.11 7.67 15.59
N ASP A 114 -12.86 6.76 16.21
CA ASP A 114 -12.73 6.43 17.63
C ASP A 114 -11.32 5.87 17.96
N LEU A 115 -10.79 5.00 17.11
CA LEU A 115 -9.44 4.42 17.28
C LEU A 115 -8.35 5.50 17.21
N LEU A 116 -8.48 6.43 16.25
CA LEU A 116 -7.55 7.55 16.14
C LEU A 116 -7.61 8.45 17.38
N GLU A 117 -8.79 8.81 17.83
CA GLU A 117 -8.99 9.69 18.98
C GLU A 117 -8.50 9.06 20.29
N GLN A 118 -8.85 7.78 20.53
CA GLN A 118 -8.60 7.13 21.82
C GLN A 118 -7.23 6.47 21.92
N LYS A 119 -6.66 6.01 20.80
CA LYS A 119 -5.41 5.22 20.77
C LYS A 119 -4.31 5.80 19.90
N GLY A 120 -4.59 6.86 19.14
CA GLY A 120 -3.62 7.48 18.23
C GLY A 120 -3.20 6.57 17.07
N VAL A 121 -4.06 5.66 16.62
CA VAL A 121 -3.81 4.75 15.51
C VAL A 121 -4.68 5.14 14.32
N ALA A 122 -4.05 5.49 13.20
CA ALA A 122 -4.72 5.87 11.97
C ALA A 122 -4.88 4.65 11.03
N LEU A 123 -6.11 4.34 10.66
CA LEU A 123 -6.46 3.34 9.65
C LEU A 123 -7.32 3.99 8.56
N VAL A 124 -7.46 3.31 7.42
CA VAL A 124 -8.38 3.75 6.37
C VAL A 124 -9.63 2.90 6.42
N PRO A 125 -10.84 3.51 6.55
CA PRO A 125 -12.09 2.76 6.62
C PRO A 125 -12.36 2.00 5.32
N GLY A 126 -12.93 0.80 5.44
CA GLY A 126 -13.28 -0.05 4.30
C GLY A 126 -14.34 0.58 3.39
N LEU A 127 -15.20 1.44 3.93
CA LEU A 127 -16.16 2.24 3.14
C LEU A 127 -15.47 3.00 2.00
N ALA A 128 -14.25 3.52 2.21
CA ALA A 128 -13.48 4.20 1.16
C ALA A 128 -13.12 3.29 -0.04
N PHE A 129 -13.26 1.97 0.14
CA PHE A 129 -13.05 0.93 -0.88
C PHE A 129 -14.34 0.21 -1.25
N GLY A 130 -15.51 0.74 -0.82
CA GLY A 130 -16.82 0.15 -1.09
C GLY A 130 -17.17 -1.07 -0.22
N THR A 131 -16.45 -1.33 0.87
CA THR A 131 -16.64 -2.52 1.72
C THR A 131 -16.69 -2.13 3.19
N GLU A 132 -17.90 -2.09 3.76
CA GLU A 132 -18.09 -1.87 5.19
C GLU A 132 -17.70 -3.11 6.02
N GLY A 133 -17.45 -2.89 7.32
CA GLY A 133 -17.00 -3.94 8.23
C GLY A 133 -15.54 -4.34 8.05
N TYR A 134 -14.75 -3.53 7.32
CA TYR A 134 -13.32 -3.71 7.09
C TYR A 134 -12.55 -2.43 7.33
N VAL A 135 -11.26 -2.56 7.61
CA VAL A 135 -10.32 -1.44 7.67
C VAL A 135 -9.00 -1.80 6.98
N ARG A 136 -8.36 -0.84 6.33
CA ARG A 136 -7.05 -1.04 5.72
C ARG A 136 -5.95 -0.62 6.69
N PHE A 137 -5.11 -1.58 7.04
CA PHE A 137 -3.88 -1.39 7.79
C PHE A 137 -2.66 -1.38 6.85
N SER A 138 -1.71 -0.46 7.05
CA SER A 138 -0.44 -0.42 6.30
C SER A 138 0.69 -0.96 7.16
N PHE A 139 1.51 -1.86 6.58
CA PHE A 139 2.75 -2.31 7.21
C PHE A 139 4.01 -1.69 6.56
N ALA A 140 3.85 -0.55 5.86
CA ALA A 140 4.94 0.21 5.27
C ALA A 140 5.61 1.16 6.29
N THR A 141 5.95 0.64 7.47
CA THR A 141 6.69 1.32 8.53
C THR A 141 7.58 0.32 9.26
N ASP A 142 8.37 0.74 10.24
CA ASP A 142 9.21 -0.16 11.04
C ASP A 142 8.40 -1.15 11.87
N LEU A 143 9.03 -2.28 12.22
CA LEU A 143 8.36 -3.37 12.91
C LEU A 143 7.85 -2.98 14.31
N ALA A 144 8.57 -2.13 15.02
CA ALA A 144 8.16 -1.70 16.37
C ALA A 144 6.87 -0.88 16.31
N THR A 145 6.76 0.03 15.33
CA THR A 145 5.55 0.81 15.07
C THR A 145 4.37 -0.09 14.67
N ILE A 146 4.60 -1.12 13.84
CA ILE A 146 3.56 -2.12 13.48
C ILE A 146 3.05 -2.83 14.75
N GLN A 147 3.95 -3.38 15.56
CA GLN A 147 3.60 -4.13 16.76
C GLN A 147 2.85 -3.27 17.79
N GLU A 148 3.34 -2.05 18.02
CA GLU A 148 2.67 -1.10 18.94
C GLU A 148 1.28 -0.71 18.42
N GLY A 149 1.15 -0.45 17.11
CA GLY A 149 -0.14 -0.15 16.50
C GLY A 149 -1.15 -1.29 16.66
N ILE A 150 -0.76 -2.52 16.39
CA ILE A 150 -1.63 -3.70 16.55
C ILE A 150 -1.99 -3.93 18.03
N LYS A 151 -1.04 -3.75 18.95
CA LYS A 151 -1.32 -3.82 20.39
C LYS A 151 -2.40 -2.82 20.81
N ARG A 152 -2.31 -1.57 20.36
CA ARG A 152 -3.31 -0.53 20.64
C ARG A 152 -4.67 -0.85 20.03
N ILE A 153 -4.70 -1.44 18.83
CA ILE A 153 -5.94 -1.93 18.20
C ILE A 153 -6.56 -3.04 19.07
N LYS A 154 -5.77 -4.01 19.51
CA LYS A 154 -6.21 -5.09 20.40
C LYS A 154 -6.84 -4.52 21.68
N GLU A 155 -6.12 -3.64 22.38
CA GLU A 155 -6.64 -2.97 23.58
C GLU A 155 -7.95 -2.18 23.34
N PHE A 156 -8.09 -1.55 22.17
CA PHE A 156 -9.30 -0.82 21.82
C PHE A 156 -10.49 -1.76 21.58
N VAL A 157 -10.27 -2.90 20.96
CA VAL A 157 -11.32 -3.86 20.63
C VAL A 157 -11.74 -4.67 21.85
N GLU A 158 -10.79 -5.09 22.70
CA GLU A 158 -11.06 -5.90 23.90
C GLU A 158 -11.67 -5.11 25.06
N ASN A 159 -11.60 -3.77 25.04
CA ASN A 159 -12.19 -2.89 26.07
C ASN A 159 -13.54 -2.27 25.63
N LYS A 160 -14.11 -2.76 24.53
CA LYS A 160 -15.49 -2.43 24.10
C LYS A 160 -16.46 -3.50 24.58
#